data_f56cc863a5b258e243b1db2e5a1f4218
#
_entry.id   f56cc863a5b258e243b1db2e5a1f4218
#
_cell.length_a   1.000
_cell.length_b   1.000
_cell.length_c   1.000
_cell.angle_alpha   90.00
_cell.angle_beta   90.00
_cell.angle_gamma   90.00
#
_symmetry.space_group_name_H-M   'P 1'
#
loop_
_entity.id
_entity.type
_entity.pdbx_description
1 polymer ?
#
loop_
_entity_poly.entity_id
_entity_poly.type
_entity_poly.pdbx_seq_one_letter_code
_entity_poly.pdbx_strand_id
1 'polypeptide(L)'
;MEFNKILVPVIGTEADDEAIRLACRLARSTNGKIWAVYVITVRRSLPLNAEIEPEIRKAEEILDHTESIAEEQEYELKTDILQAREAGLAIVDEAVEREVDLILMGAKYKRHFGQFSLGSVAPYVLENAPCRVILYHQYTT
;
A
#
# COMPACT_ATOMS: atom_id res chain seq x y z
N MET A 1 1.96 21.54 -3.13
CA MET A 1 2.68 20.27 -3.19
C MET A 1 1.97 19.36 -4.18
N GLU A 2 2.68 18.92 -5.18
CA GLU A 2 2.12 18.11 -6.24
C GLU A 2 2.75 16.73 -6.26
N PHE A 3 1.96 15.70 -6.59
CA PHE A 3 2.42 14.33 -6.67
C PHE A 3 2.11 13.75 -8.05
N ASN A 4 3.15 13.24 -8.70
CA ASN A 4 3.05 12.70 -10.05
C ASN A 4 3.05 11.16 -10.09
N LYS A 5 3.62 10.52 -9.07
CA LYS A 5 3.71 9.08 -8.97
C LYS A 5 3.49 8.67 -7.52
N ILE A 6 2.40 7.97 -7.26
CA ILE A 6 1.99 7.59 -5.91
C ILE A 6 1.96 6.08 -5.80
N LEU A 7 2.58 5.54 -4.75
CA LEU A 7 2.53 4.13 -4.41
C LEU A 7 1.63 3.94 -3.19
N VAL A 8 0.63 3.06 -3.30
CA VAL A 8 -0.31 2.77 -2.22
C VAL A 8 -0.25 1.29 -1.89
N PRO A 9 0.49 0.89 -0.86
CA PRO A 9 0.43 -0.49 -0.37
C PRO A 9 -0.92 -0.76 0.27
N VAL A 10 -1.53 -1.90 -0.04
CA VAL A 10 -2.84 -2.28 0.51
C VAL A 10 -2.79 -3.66 1.13
N ILE A 11 -3.60 -3.88 2.16
CA ILE A 11 -3.71 -5.16 2.86
C ILE A 11 -5.16 -5.61 3.02
N GLY A 12 -6.11 -4.82 2.52
CA GLY A 12 -7.53 -5.16 2.54
C GLY A 12 -8.33 -4.54 3.68
N THR A 13 -7.92 -3.38 4.19
CA THR A 13 -8.62 -2.69 5.28
C THR A 13 -9.44 -1.50 4.75
N GLU A 14 -10.36 -1.00 5.58
CA GLU A 14 -11.10 0.22 5.24
C GLU A 14 -10.18 1.43 5.15
N ALA A 15 -9.10 1.44 5.94
CA ALA A 15 -8.10 2.50 5.86
C ALA A 15 -7.45 2.56 4.48
N ASP A 16 -7.26 1.41 3.84
CA ASP A 16 -6.73 1.34 2.47
C ASP A 16 -7.68 2.03 1.50
N ASP A 17 -8.99 1.80 1.64
CA ASP A 17 -9.99 2.40 0.76
C ASP A 17 -9.93 3.94 0.84
N GLU A 18 -9.82 4.46 2.05
CA GLU A 18 -9.67 5.90 2.26
C GLU A 18 -8.35 6.43 1.71
N ALA A 19 -7.27 5.64 1.85
CA ALA A 19 -5.97 5.99 1.27
C ALA A 19 -6.05 6.07 -0.26
N ILE A 20 -6.74 5.13 -0.90
CA ILE A 20 -6.94 5.15 -2.35
C ILE A 20 -7.75 6.40 -2.77
N ARG A 21 -8.81 6.72 -2.05
CA ARG A 21 -9.61 7.91 -2.36
C ARG A 21 -8.76 9.18 -2.26
N LEU A 22 -7.94 9.27 -1.23
CA LEU A 22 -7.02 10.39 -1.06
C LEU A 22 -5.97 10.44 -2.17
N ALA A 23 -5.40 9.29 -2.54
CA ALA A 23 -4.43 9.21 -3.63
C ALA A 23 -5.02 9.74 -4.94
N CYS A 24 -6.26 9.36 -5.25
CA CYS A 24 -6.95 9.84 -6.45
C CYS A 24 -7.13 11.36 -6.44
N ARG A 25 -7.49 11.92 -5.29
CA ARG A 25 -7.62 13.39 -5.16
C ARG A 25 -6.26 14.08 -5.36
N LEU A 26 -5.21 13.55 -4.74
CA LEU A 26 -3.88 14.15 -4.84
C LEU A 26 -3.30 14.04 -6.26
N ALA A 27 -3.56 12.92 -6.94
CA ALA A 27 -3.05 12.71 -8.29
C ALA A 27 -3.78 13.51 -9.36
N ARG A 28 -5.03 13.88 -9.09
CA ARG A 28 -5.91 14.46 -10.12
C ARG A 28 -5.37 15.77 -10.70
N SER A 29 -4.77 16.63 -9.88
CA SER A 29 -4.27 17.92 -10.34
C SER A 29 -3.11 17.80 -11.33
N THR A 30 -2.33 16.73 -11.26
CA THR A 30 -1.18 16.49 -12.13
C THR A 30 -1.44 15.40 -13.16
N ASN A 31 -2.62 14.80 -13.14
CA ASN A 31 -2.91 13.58 -13.89
C ASN A 31 -1.87 12.50 -13.55
N GLY A 32 -1.52 12.39 -12.27
CA GLY A 32 -0.48 11.52 -11.78
C GLY A 32 -0.83 10.05 -11.85
N LYS A 33 0.19 9.22 -11.79
CA LYS A 33 0.04 7.75 -11.81
C LYS A 33 -0.04 7.22 -10.39
N ILE A 34 -0.90 6.22 -10.20
CA ILE A 34 -1.07 5.53 -8.93
C ILE A 34 -0.83 4.04 -9.14
N TRP A 35 0.01 3.45 -8.30
CA TRP A 35 0.18 2.01 -8.22
C TRP A 35 -0.30 1.53 -6.86
N ALA A 36 -1.22 0.58 -6.86
CA ALA A 36 -1.63 -0.12 -5.64
C ALA A 36 -0.94 -1.47 -5.65
N VAL A 37 -0.25 -1.81 -4.57
CA VAL A 37 0.50 -3.05 -4.48
C VAL A 37 0.10 -3.85 -3.25
N TYR A 38 0.05 -5.16 -3.40
CA TYR A 38 -0.14 -6.11 -2.31
C TYR A 38 1.11 -6.96 -2.19
N VAL A 39 1.69 -7.04 -1.01
CA VAL A 39 2.89 -7.84 -0.77
C VAL A 39 2.49 -9.16 -0.13
N ILE A 40 2.79 -10.25 -0.82
CA ILE A 40 2.69 -11.60 -0.26
C ILE A 40 4.02 -11.88 0.43
N THR A 41 4.00 -12.08 1.74
CA THR A 41 5.22 -12.44 2.47
C THR A 41 5.40 -13.96 2.39
N VAL A 42 6.54 -14.36 1.83
CA VAL A 42 6.86 -15.77 1.62
C VAL A 42 7.78 -16.25 2.74
N ARG A 43 7.37 -17.34 3.42
CA ARG A 43 8.18 -17.91 4.50
C ARG A 43 9.52 -18.43 3.94
N ARG A 44 10.55 -18.41 4.78
CA ARG A 44 11.90 -18.80 4.37
C ARG A 44 12.04 -20.25 3.95
N SER A 45 11.12 -21.12 4.35
CA SER A 45 11.11 -22.52 3.96
C SER A 45 10.69 -22.75 2.51
N LEU A 46 10.17 -21.72 1.84
CA LEU A 46 9.72 -21.81 0.46
C LEU A 46 10.59 -20.91 -0.45
N PRO A 47 10.70 -21.27 -1.75
CA PRO A 47 11.34 -20.37 -2.72
C PRO A 47 10.58 -19.06 -2.80
N LEU A 48 11.28 -17.98 -3.07
CA LEU A 48 10.66 -16.65 -3.15
C LEU A 48 9.63 -16.54 -4.26
N ASN A 49 9.77 -17.34 -5.32
CA ASN A 49 8.82 -17.39 -6.44
C ASN A 49 7.75 -18.48 -6.28
N ALA A 50 7.59 -19.05 -5.08
CA ALA A 50 6.56 -20.06 -4.83
C ALA A 50 5.18 -19.50 -5.14
N GLU A 51 4.38 -20.27 -5.86
CA GLU A 51 2.98 -19.93 -6.13
C GLU A 51 2.10 -20.50 -5.03
N ILE A 52 1.63 -19.61 -4.14
CA ILE A 52 0.77 -19.98 -3.03
C ILE A 52 -0.65 -19.55 -3.40
N GLU A 53 -1.40 -20.47 -4.02
CA GLU A 53 -2.71 -20.17 -4.60
C GLU A 53 -3.67 -19.41 -3.68
N PRO A 54 -3.87 -19.79 -2.41
CA PRO A 54 -4.77 -19.03 -1.54
C PRO A 54 -4.31 -17.60 -1.31
N GLU A 55 -3.00 -17.36 -1.23
CA GLU A 55 -2.45 -16.03 -1.03
C GLU A 55 -2.60 -15.18 -2.30
N ILE A 56 -2.36 -15.77 -3.47
CA ILE A 56 -2.52 -15.08 -4.75
C ILE A 56 -3.98 -14.70 -4.95
N ARG A 57 -4.91 -15.61 -4.65
CA ARG A 57 -6.34 -15.33 -4.78
C ARG A 57 -6.78 -14.20 -3.86
N LYS A 58 -6.31 -14.21 -2.62
CA LYS A 58 -6.59 -13.14 -1.67
C LYS A 58 -6.06 -11.80 -2.17
N ALA A 59 -4.84 -11.78 -2.70
CA ALA A 59 -4.23 -10.58 -3.25
C ALA A 59 -5.05 -10.04 -4.42
N GLU A 60 -5.48 -10.90 -5.32
CA GLU A 60 -6.29 -10.51 -6.47
C GLU A 60 -7.64 -9.92 -6.04
N GLU A 61 -8.30 -10.52 -5.06
CA GLU A 61 -9.57 -10.01 -4.53
C GLU A 61 -9.40 -8.63 -3.91
N ILE A 62 -8.34 -8.42 -3.14
CA ILE A 62 -8.05 -7.13 -2.52
C ILE A 62 -7.76 -6.07 -3.58
N LEU A 63 -6.95 -6.40 -4.57
CA LEU A 63 -6.60 -5.46 -5.63
C LEU A 63 -7.79 -5.15 -6.55
N ASP A 64 -8.66 -6.13 -6.82
CA ASP A 64 -9.88 -5.89 -7.57
C ASP A 64 -10.80 -4.91 -6.83
N HIS A 65 -10.92 -5.08 -5.50
CA HIS A 65 -11.67 -4.13 -4.68
C HIS A 65 -11.04 -2.74 -4.73
N THR A 66 -9.72 -2.66 -4.65
CA THR A 66 -8.98 -1.40 -4.74
C THR A 66 -9.27 -0.69 -6.07
N GLU A 67 -9.26 -1.43 -7.18
CA GLU A 67 -9.60 -0.86 -8.48
C GLU A 67 -11.04 -0.33 -8.50
N SER A 68 -11.98 -1.02 -7.84
CA SER A 68 -13.37 -0.56 -7.78
C SER A 68 -13.50 0.76 -7.00
N ILE A 69 -12.70 0.95 -5.97
CA ILE A 69 -12.68 2.22 -5.22
C ILE A 69 -12.15 3.35 -6.10
N ALA A 70 -11.12 3.09 -6.89
CA ALA A 70 -10.59 4.08 -7.84
C ALA A 70 -11.62 4.43 -8.92
N GLU A 71 -12.35 3.45 -9.42
CA GLU A 71 -13.44 3.67 -10.39
C GLU A 71 -14.52 4.59 -9.83
N GLU A 72 -14.88 4.43 -8.56
CA GLU A 72 -15.83 5.34 -7.89
C GLU A 72 -15.32 6.79 -7.91
N GLN A 73 -14.00 6.97 -7.88
CA GLN A 73 -13.37 8.29 -7.96
C GLN A 73 -13.13 8.74 -9.40
N GLU A 74 -13.58 7.96 -10.37
CA GLU A 74 -13.34 8.20 -11.80
C GLU A 74 -11.85 8.34 -12.11
N TYR A 75 -11.04 7.47 -11.49
CA TYR A 75 -9.59 7.49 -11.66
C TYR A 75 -9.08 6.08 -11.93
N GLU A 76 -8.14 5.97 -12.88
CA GLU A 76 -7.51 4.70 -13.23
C GLU A 76 -6.19 4.55 -12.48
N LEU A 77 -5.97 3.37 -11.90
CA LEU A 77 -4.70 3.03 -11.27
C LEU A 77 -4.21 1.67 -11.77
N LYS A 78 -2.95 1.38 -11.51
CA LYS A 78 -2.37 0.08 -11.83
C LYS A 78 -2.20 -0.70 -10.54
N THR A 79 -2.32 -2.02 -10.63
CA THR A 79 -2.16 -2.91 -9.48
C THR A 79 -1.02 -3.89 -9.75
N ASP A 80 -0.37 -4.34 -8.68
CA ASP A 80 0.67 -5.35 -8.78
C ASP A 80 0.74 -6.18 -7.50
N ILE A 81 1.13 -7.43 -7.65
CA ILE A 81 1.36 -8.35 -6.53
C ILE A 81 2.87 -8.57 -6.42
N LEU A 82 3.40 -8.30 -5.24
CA LEU A 82 4.81 -8.50 -4.95
C LEU A 82 4.98 -9.69 -4.02
N GLN A 83 6.02 -10.47 -4.22
CA GLN A 83 6.39 -11.55 -3.30
C GLN A 83 7.73 -11.20 -2.67
N ALA A 84 7.81 -11.26 -1.35
CA ALA A 84 9.00 -10.86 -0.62
C ALA A 84 9.07 -11.55 0.74
N ARG A 85 10.22 -11.51 1.37
CA ARG A 85 10.39 -12.00 2.74
C ARG A 85 9.82 -11.03 3.76
N GLU A 86 9.93 -9.73 3.48
CA GLU A 86 9.50 -8.67 4.37
C GLU A 86 8.75 -7.61 3.59
N ALA A 87 7.56 -7.23 4.07
CA ALA A 87 6.70 -6.30 3.35
C ALA A 87 7.26 -4.89 3.30
N GLY A 88 7.83 -4.38 4.40
CA GLY A 88 8.37 -3.02 4.44
C GLY A 88 9.48 -2.81 3.44
N LEU A 89 10.42 -3.76 3.39
CA LEU A 89 11.53 -3.70 2.43
C LEU A 89 11.02 -3.74 0.99
N ALA A 90 10.05 -4.61 0.70
CA ALA A 90 9.47 -4.71 -0.65
C ALA A 90 8.82 -3.40 -1.08
N ILE A 91 8.10 -2.74 -0.18
CA ILE A 91 7.45 -1.45 -0.46
C ILE A 91 8.49 -0.37 -0.77
N VAL A 92 9.53 -0.28 0.03
CA VAL A 92 10.60 0.71 -0.18
C VAL A 92 11.33 0.44 -1.49
N ASP A 93 11.66 -0.82 -1.77
CA ASP A 93 12.33 -1.19 -3.03
C ASP A 93 11.46 -0.84 -4.25
N GLU A 94 10.16 -1.07 -4.16
CA GLU A 94 9.24 -0.73 -5.23
C GLU A 94 9.17 0.78 -5.43
N ALA A 95 9.18 1.54 -4.35
CA ALA A 95 9.19 3.00 -4.41
C ALA A 95 10.43 3.53 -5.10
N VAL A 96 11.60 2.94 -4.82
CA VAL A 96 12.85 3.29 -5.47
C VAL A 96 12.79 2.96 -6.96
N GLU A 97 12.37 1.74 -7.29
CA GLU A 97 12.36 1.26 -8.67
C GLU A 97 11.41 2.06 -9.55
N ARG A 98 10.24 2.40 -9.04
CA ARG A 98 9.25 3.18 -9.78
C ARG A 98 9.46 4.69 -9.69
N GLU A 99 10.43 5.11 -8.91
CA GLU A 99 10.72 6.53 -8.70
C GLU A 99 9.49 7.34 -8.26
N VAL A 100 8.74 6.77 -7.30
CA VAL A 100 7.54 7.45 -6.81
C VAL A 100 7.92 8.65 -5.95
N ASP A 101 7.04 9.65 -5.93
CA ASP A 101 7.25 10.85 -5.11
C ASP A 101 6.41 10.85 -3.84
N LEU A 102 5.56 9.83 -3.67
CA LEU A 102 4.74 9.68 -2.46
C LEU A 102 4.43 8.20 -2.22
N ILE A 103 4.60 7.75 -0.97
CA ILE A 103 4.01 6.51 -0.49
C ILE A 103 2.86 6.90 0.42
N LEU A 104 1.65 6.45 0.10
CA LEU A 104 0.45 6.74 0.88
C LEU A 104 -0.11 5.43 1.41
N MET A 105 -0.12 5.28 2.72
CA MET A 105 -0.52 4.04 3.39
C MET A 105 -1.67 4.28 4.34
N GLY A 106 -2.64 3.38 4.35
CA GLY A 106 -3.57 3.28 5.44
C GLY A 106 -2.86 2.72 6.66
N ALA A 107 -3.10 3.30 7.81
CA ALA A 107 -2.52 2.84 9.06
C ALA A 107 -3.64 2.45 10.01
N LYS A 108 -3.51 1.26 10.60
CA LYS A 108 -4.44 0.79 11.60
C LYS A 108 -3.72 0.75 12.95
N TYR A 109 -4.15 1.61 13.86
CA TYR A 109 -3.63 1.56 15.22
C TYR A 109 -4.24 0.38 15.97
N LYS A 110 -3.38 -0.40 16.58
CA LYS A 110 -3.82 -1.39 17.56
C LYS A 110 -3.52 -0.84 18.94
N ARG A 111 -4.54 -0.75 19.75
CA ARG A 111 -4.37 -0.37 21.14
C ARG A 111 -4.13 -1.65 21.94
N HIS A 112 -2.94 -1.75 22.53
CA HIS A 112 -2.56 -2.89 23.35
C HIS A 112 -2.03 -2.37 24.68
N PHE A 113 -2.66 -2.75 25.79
CA PHE A 113 -2.32 -2.27 27.15
C PHE A 113 -2.22 -0.74 27.23
N GLY A 114 -3.11 -0.02 26.56
CA GLY A 114 -3.11 1.44 26.59
C GLY A 114 -2.10 2.10 25.68
N GLN A 115 -1.34 1.33 24.91
CA GLN A 115 -0.38 1.86 23.95
C GLN A 115 -0.84 1.64 22.52
N PHE A 116 -0.47 2.56 21.62
CA PHE A 116 -0.76 2.43 20.20
C PHE A 116 0.45 1.85 19.48
N SER A 117 0.18 0.95 18.54
CA SER A 117 1.23 0.35 17.70
C SER A 117 0.81 0.42 16.23
N LEU A 118 1.75 0.81 15.37
CA LEU A 118 1.57 0.83 13.91
C LEU A 118 2.03 -0.48 13.26
N GLY A 119 2.44 -1.47 14.06
CA GLY A 119 3.05 -2.69 13.52
C GLY A 119 4.48 -2.42 13.06
N SER A 120 5.02 -3.30 12.22
CA SER A 120 6.42 -3.22 11.76
C SER A 120 6.60 -2.54 10.40
N VAL A 121 5.58 -2.57 9.56
CA VAL A 121 5.70 -2.07 8.18
C VAL A 121 5.78 -0.55 8.14
N ALA A 122 4.85 0.14 8.79
CA ALA A 122 4.80 1.59 8.74
C ALA A 122 6.07 2.26 9.31
N PRO A 123 6.59 1.85 10.49
CA PRO A 123 7.86 2.42 10.96
C PRO A 123 9.03 2.18 10.00
N TYR A 124 9.11 1.00 9.40
CA TYR A 124 10.17 0.71 8.45
C TYR A 124 10.09 1.62 7.23
N VAL A 125 8.89 1.80 6.68
CA VAL A 125 8.68 2.67 5.52
C VAL A 125 9.03 4.12 5.86
N LEU A 126 8.59 4.60 7.03
CA LEU A 126 8.91 5.97 7.47
C LEU A 126 10.41 6.21 7.59
N GLU A 127 11.17 5.22 8.07
CA GLU A 127 12.62 5.35 8.22
C GLU A 127 13.38 5.26 6.91
N ASN A 128 12.88 4.48 5.95
CA ASN A 128 13.67 4.08 4.78
C ASN A 128 13.13 4.57 3.44
N ALA A 129 11.97 5.21 3.41
CA ALA A 129 11.37 5.66 2.15
C ALA A 129 12.25 6.69 1.44
N PRO A 130 12.37 6.59 0.10
CA PRO A 130 13.14 7.55 -0.69
C PRO A 130 12.35 8.81 -1.05
N CYS A 131 11.15 8.96 -0.51
CA CYS A 131 10.20 10.00 -0.88
C CYS A 131 9.34 10.38 0.32
N ARG A 132 8.39 11.30 0.10
CA ARG A 132 7.41 11.66 1.12
C ARG A 132 6.50 10.47 1.44
N VAL A 133 6.08 10.39 2.69
CA VAL A 133 5.18 9.34 3.18
C VAL A 133 4.01 9.99 3.90
N ILE A 134 2.80 9.56 3.54
CA ILE A 134 1.60 9.95 4.26
C ILE A 134 1.01 8.67 4.86
N LEU A 135 0.76 8.70 6.18
CA LEU A 135 0.02 7.65 6.84
C LEU A 135 -1.40 8.15 7.09
N TYR A 136 -2.36 7.46 6.51
CA TYR A 136 -3.76 7.74 6.76
C TYR A 136 -4.24 6.90 7.92
N HIS A 137 -4.55 7.54 9.03
CA HIS A 137 -5.09 6.88 10.21
C HIS A 137 -6.61 7.00 10.20
N GLN A 138 -7.29 5.86 10.13
CA GLN A 138 -8.74 5.83 10.21
C GLN A 138 -9.16 5.95 11.67
N TYR A 139 -9.91 7.01 11.96
CA TYR A 139 -10.49 7.19 13.28
C TYR A 139 -11.75 6.33 13.41
N THR A 140 -11.76 5.47 14.41
CA THR A 140 -12.95 4.67 14.77
C THR A 140 -13.35 5.01 16.18
N THR A 141 -14.60 5.38 16.35
CA THR A 141 -15.19 5.64 17.67
C THR A 141 -15.56 4.34 18.38
#